data_e1286c22ff68007ca8f71881f220960b
#
_entry.id   e1286c22ff68007ca8f71881f220960b
#
_cell.length_a   1.000
_cell.length_b   1.000
_cell.length_c   1.000
_cell.angle_alpha   90.00
_cell.angle_beta   90.00
_cell.angle_gamma   90.00
#
_symmetry.space_group_name_H-M   'P 1'
#
loop_
_entity.id
_entity.type
_entity.pdbx_description
1 polymer ?
#
loop_
_entity_poly.entity_id
_entity_poly.type
_entity_poly.pdbx_seq_one_letter_code
_entity_poly.pdbx_strand_id
1 'polypeptide(L)'
;MSPPTIWGPIIWRFIHILIESIKEEQFHNIGYQTFHLIKQICKTLPCPDCSMHATMFLSKVNFKHIKTKNDFKSLFYIFHNAVNKRKSKELFNVLDLNNYKNQSLINAYNNFVNVYTVRGNHKLMADSFARDITLKQCKSFLLKNRIFFNIN
;
A
#
# COMPACT_ATOMS: atom_id res chain seq x y z
N MET A 1 6.62 13.28 -14.85
CA MET A 1 6.15 12.45 -13.74
C MET A 1 4.80 12.94 -13.27
N SER A 2 3.85 12.04 -13.04
CA SER A 2 2.53 12.42 -12.55
C SER A 2 2.62 12.96 -11.12
N PRO A 3 1.83 13.99 -10.77
CA PRO A 3 1.84 14.54 -9.42
C PRO A 3 1.20 13.59 -8.40
N PRO A 4 1.53 13.75 -7.09
CA PRO A 4 0.94 12.93 -6.03
C PRO A 4 -0.60 12.95 -5.98
N THR A 5 -1.22 14.01 -6.50
CA THR A 5 -2.68 14.11 -6.60
C THR A 5 -3.28 13.06 -7.54
N ILE A 6 -2.49 12.53 -8.48
CA ILE A 6 -2.93 11.50 -9.43
C ILE A 6 -2.57 10.10 -8.91
N TRP A 7 -1.30 9.86 -8.60
CA TRP A 7 -0.88 8.50 -8.20
C TRP A 7 -1.22 8.17 -6.75
N GLY A 8 -1.28 9.17 -5.87
CA GLY A 8 -1.53 8.93 -4.45
C GLY A 8 -2.81 8.16 -4.17
N PRO A 9 -3.98 8.62 -4.67
CA PRO A 9 -5.24 7.90 -4.47
C PRO A 9 -5.21 6.47 -5.01
N ILE A 10 -4.51 6.24 -6.12
CA ILE A 10 -4.43 4.91 -6.75
C ILE A 10 -3.58 3.96 -5.90
N ILE A 11 -2.46 4.44 -5.35
CA ILE A 11 -1.60 3.65 -4.45
C ILE A 11 -2.34 3.36 -3.14
N TRP A 12 -3.01 4.36 -2.55
CA TRP A 12 -3.81 4.16 -1.34
C TRP A 12 -4.91 3.14 -1.56
N ARG A 13 -5.60 3.25 -2.70
CA ARG A 13 -6.65 2.29 -3.05
C ARG A 13 -6.10 0.87 -3.11
N PHE A 14 -4.96 0.66 -3.76
CA PHE A 14 -4.33 -0.65 -3.82
C PHE A 14 -3.99 -1.17 -2.42
N ILE A 15 -3.38 -0.34 -1.58
CA ILE A 15 -2.99 -0.74 -0.22
C ILE A 15 -4.22 -1.15 0.60
N HIS A 16 -5.28 -0.33 0.60
CA HIS A 16 -6.49 -0.63 1.35
C HIS A 16 -7.19 -1.90 0.84
N ILE A 17 -7.28 -2.06 -0.47
CA ILE A 17 -7.90 -3.26 -1.06
C ILE A 17 -7.07 -4.50 -0.77
N LEU A 18 -5.75 -4.39 -0.83
CA LEU A 18 -4.86 -5.51 -0.49
C LEU A 18 -5.11 -6.00 0.93
N ILE A 19 -5.17 -5.09 1.89
CA ILE A 19 -5.43 -5.43 3.29
C ILE A 19 -6.84 -6.03 3.44
N GLU A 20 -7.84 -5.40 2.83
CA GLU A 20 -9.22 -5.87 2.89
C GLU A 20 -9.39 -7.24 2.25
N SER A 21 -8.57 -7.55 1.26
CA SER A 21 -8.65 -8.83 0.54
C SER A 21 -8.06 -10.00 1.33
N ILE A 22 -7.33 -9.76 2.41
CA ILE A 22 -6.82 -10.85 3.27
C ILE A 22 -8.02 -11.60 3.86
N LYS A 23 -8.02 -12.92 3.72
CA LYS A 23 -9.03 -13.75 4.37
C LYS A 23 -8.87 -13.65 5.89
N GLU A 24 -9.96 -13.39 6.59
CA GLU A 24 -9.95 -13.15 8.05
C GLU A 24 -9.19 -14.25 8.80
N GLU A 25 -9.48 -15.49 8.47
CA GLU A 25 -8.89 -16.68 9.12
C GLU A 25 -7.41 -16.89 8.75
N GLN A 26 -6.91 -16.17 7.75
CA GLN A 26 -5.54 -16.32 7.26
C GLN A 26 -4.64 -15.17 7.67
N PHE A 27 -5.15 -14.23 8.43
CA PHE A 27 -4.37 -13.02 8.79
C PHE A 27 -3.05 -13.39 9.48
N HIS A 28 -3.06 -14.33 10.40
CA HIS A 28 -1.85 -14.74 11.13
C HIS A 28 -0.80 -15.38 10.23
N ASN A 29 -1.19 -15.91 9.07
CA ASN A 29 -0.27 -16.53 8.11
C ASN A 29 0.35 -15.52 7.15
N ILE A 30 -0.35 -14.43 6.82
CA ILE A 30 0.06 -13.55 5.72
C ILE A 30 0.14 -12.07 6.10
N GLY A 31 -0.37 -11.69 7.27
CA GLY A 31 -0.44 -10.28 7.66
C GLY A 31 0.91 -9.60 7.73
N TYR A 32 1.88 -10.20 8.39
CA TYR A 32 3.22 -9.62 8.53
C TYR A 32 3.92 -9.46 7.18
N GLN A 33 3.85 -10.48 6.34
CA GLN A 33 4.47 -10.45 5.02
C GLN A 33 3.82 -9.39 4.12
N THR A 34 2.49 -9.22 4.24
CA THR A 34 1.78 -8.14 3.53
C THR A 34 2.23 -6.77 4.02
N PHE A 35 2.38 -6.60 5.33
CA PHE A 35 2.90 -5.36 5.90
C PHE A 35 4.31 -5.06 5.38
N HIS A 36 5.18 -6.07 5.35
CA HIS A 36 6.54 -5.93 4.83
C HIS A 36 6.55 -5.51 3.36
N LEU A 37 5.68 -6.10 2.55
CA LEU A 37 5.53 -5.71 1.15
C LEU A 37 5.12 -4.24 1.01
N ILE A 38 4.13 -3.80 1.79
CA ILE A 38 3.67 -2.41 1.78
C ILE A 38 4.81 -1.46 2.18
N LYS A 39 5.62 -1.84 3.17
CA LYS A 39 6.80 -1.06 3.55
C LYS A 39 7.78 -0.91 2.39
N GLN A 40 8.00 -1.96 1.62
CA GLN A 40 8.87 -1.90 0.44
C GLN A 40 8.32 -0.95 -0.61
N ILE A 41 7.00 -1.00 -0.87
CA ILE A 41 6.35 -0.07 -1.79
C ILE A 41 6.55 1.38 -1.32
N CYS A 42 6.38 1.63 -0.04
CA CYS A 42 6.48 2.97 0.53
C CYS A 42 7.91 3.54 0.53
N LYS A 43 8.93 2.69 0.44
CA LYS A 43 10.33 3.15 0.38
C LYS A 43 10.65 3.85 -0.93
N THR A 44 9.94 3.54 -2.01
CA THR A 44 10.25 4.05 -3.34
C THR A 44 9.00 4.56 -4.05
N LEU A 45 8.23 5.40 -3.36
CA LEU A 45 7.11 6.11 -3.99
C LEU A 45 7.63 7.08 -5.05
N PRO A 46 6.80 7.45 -6.05
CA PRO A 46 7.20 8.44 -7.06
C PRO A 46 7.43 9.87 -6.53
N CYS A 47 7.60 10.03 -5.25
CA CYS A 47 7.86 11.27 -4.54
C CYS A 47 8.81 10.98 -3.38
N PRO A 48 10.09 11.43 -3.44
CA PRO A 48 11.07 11.14 -2.37
C PRO A 48 10.65 11.62 -0.99
N ASP A 49 10.02 12.79 -0.91
CA ASP A 49 9.50 13.33 0.35
C ASP A 49 8.40 12.44 0.94
N CYS A 50 7.50 11.97 0.09
CA CYS A 50 6.44 11.04 0.50
C CYS A 50 7.02 9.73 0.99
N SER A 51 8.04 9.20 0.32
CA SER A 51 8.73 7.97 0.73
C SER A 51 9.41 8.12 2.09
N MET A 52 10.05 9.25 2.33
CA MET A 52 10.71 9.54 3.60
C MET A 52 9.68 9.53 4.75
N HIS A 53 8.59 10.27 4.60
CA HIS A 53 7.55 10.36 5.63
C HIS A 53 6.87 9.00 5.88
N ALA A 54 6.56 8.27 4.82
CA ALA A 54 5.95 6.94 4.94
C ALA A 54 6.89 5.97 5.64
N THR A 55 8.16 5.96 5.27
CA THR A 55 9.17 5.10 5.88
C THR A 55 9.32 5.41 7.37
N MET A 56 9.35 6.68 7.73
CA MET A 56 9.44 7.10 9.13
C MET A 56 8.22 6.63 9.93
N PHE A 57 7.02 6.84 9.39
CA PHE A 57 5.79 6.41 10.08
C PHE A 57 5.79 4.90 10.31
N LEU A 58 6.03 4.13 9.25
CA LEU A 58 5.93 2.67 9.31
C LEU A 58 7.06 2.04 10.14
N SER A 59 8.22 2.68 10.24
CA SER A 59 9.33 2.21 11.07
C SER A 59 9.01 2.19 12.57
N LYS A 60 8.05 3.00 13.00
CA LYS A 60 7.63 3.10 14.40
C LYS A 60 6.57 2.05 14.77
N VAL A 61 6.05 1.33 13.79
CA VAL A 61 5.00 0.33 14.03
C VAL A 61 5.64 -0.96 14.52
N ASN A 62 5.18 -1.44 15.68
CA ASN A 62 5.50 -2.78 16.15
C ASN A 62 4.36 -3.72 15.72
N PHE A 63 4.61 -4.50 14.67
CA PHE A 63 3.58 -5.36 14.09
C PHE A 63 3.09 -6.44 15.05
N LYS A 64 3.84 -6.74 16.10
CA LYS A 64 3.39 -7.69 17.14
C LYS A 64 2.11 -7.24 17.84
N HIS A 65 1.80 -5.94 17.81
CA HIS A 65 0.56 -5.40 18.37
C HIS A 65 -0.61 -5.48 17.38
N ILE A 66 -0.35 -5.80 16.13
CA ILE A 66 -1.37 -5.95 15.08
C ILE A 66 -1.76 -7.42 15.01
N LYS A 67 -2.81 -7.78 15.72
CA LYS A 67 -3.17 -9.18 15.93
C LYS A 67 -4.29 -9.68 15.02
N THR A 68 -5.06 -8.77 14.44
CA THR A 68 -6.19 -9.12 13.59
C THR A 68 -6.15 -8.31 12.30
N LYS A 69 -6.89 -8.80 11.29
CA LYS A 69 -7.10 -8.04 10.06
C LYS A 69 -7.70 -6.66 10.36
N ASN A 70 -8.61 -6.58 11.32
CA ASN A 70 -9.22 -5.30 11.69
C ASN A 70 -8.20 -4.33 12.29
N ASP A 71 -7.27 -4.82 13.10
CA ASP A 71 -6.15 -4.01 13.61
C ASP A 71 -5.30 -3.47 12.46
N PHE A 72 -5.06 -4.29 11.44
CA PHE A 72 -4.29 -3.91 10.26
C PHE A 72 -5.00 -2.83 9.45
N LYS A 73 -6.31 -2.99 9.24
CA LYS A 73 -7.14 -1.98 8.59
C LYS A 73 -7.09 -0.66 9.36
N SER A 74 -7.20 -0.72 10.68
CA SER A 74 -7.15 0.47 11.55
C SER A 74 -5.81 1.17 11.49
N LEU A 75 -4.70 0.42 11.46
CA LEU A 75 -3.37 0.98 11.32
C LEU A 75 -3.26 1.82 10.04
N PHE A 76 -3.74 1.31 8.93
CA PHE A 76 -3.64 2.01 7.65
C PHE A 76 -4.66 3.13 7.51
N TYR A 77 -5.78 3.06 8.20
CA TYR A 77 -6.67 4.20 8.37
C TYR A 77 -5.94 5.37 9.08
N ILE A 78 -5.27 5.08 10.19
CA ILE A 78 -4.51 6.09 10.94
C ILE A 78 -3.38 6.65 10.10
N PHE A 79 -2.63 5.79 9.42
CA PHE A 79 -1.53 6.21 8.55
C PHE A 79 -2.02 7.10 7.41
N HIS A 80 -3.09 6.70 6.72
CA HIS A 80 -3.65 7.48 5.63
C HIS A 80 -4.06 8.89 6.10
N ASN A 81 -4.73 8.97 7.24
CA ASN A 81 -5.13 10.26 7.80
C ASN A 81 -3.96 11.09 8.33
N ALA A 82 -2.90 10.46 8.82
CA ALA A 82 -1.67 11.19 9.15
C ALA A 82 -1.07 11.87 7.92
N VAL A 83 -1.08 11.19 6.78
CA VAL A 83 -0.63 11.77 5.50
C VAL A 83 -1.58 12.89 5.05
N ASN A 84 -2.89 12.68 5.12
CA ASN A 84 -3.88 13.70 4.75
C ASN A 84 -3.72 14.96 5.61
N LYS A 85 -3.53 14.80 6.90
CA LYS A 85 -3.32 15.93 7.81
C LYS A 85 -2.05 16.70 7.46
N ARG A 86 -0.95 16.00 7.20
CA ARG A 86 0.31 16.63 6.80
C ARG A 86 0.17 17.44 5.52
N LYS A 87 -0.62 16.94 4.58
CA LYS A 87 -0.86 17.59 3.27
C LYS A 87 -2.03 18.56 3.27
N SER A 88 -2.62 18.81 4.42
CA SER A 88 -3.81 19.67 4.56
C SER A 88 -4.98 19.22 3.69
N LYS A 89 -5.12 17.91 3.53
CA LYS A 89 -6.26 17.30 2.84
C LYS A 89 -7.36 16.94 3.86
N GLU A 90 -8.58 16.83 3.35
CA GLU A 90 -9.69 16.34 4.14
C GLU A 90 -9.41 14.93 4.67
N LEU A 91 -9.73 14.71 5.96
CA LEU A 91 -9.58 13.39 6.56
C LEU A 91 -10.73 12.49 6.09
N PHE A 92 -10.42 11.25 5.77
CA PHE A 92 -11.49 10.33 5.43
C PHE A 92 -12.05 9.65 6.69
N ASN A 93 -13.32 9.28 6.61
CA ASN A 93 -14.06 8.68 7.71
C ASN A 93 -13.72 7.19 7.81
N VAL A 94 -13.71 6.66 9.04
CA VAL A 94 -13.46 5.23 9.25
C VAL A 94 -14.47 4.35 8.49
N LEU A 95 -15.70 4.82 8.31
CA LEU A 95 -16.73 4.10 7.54
C LEU A 95 -16.38 3.99 6.06
N ASP A 96 -15.54 4.88 5.55
CA ASP A 96 -15.08 4.82 4.15
C ASP A 96 -14.23 3.57 3.87
N LEU A 97 -13.69 2.93 4.90
CA LEU A 97 -13.01 1.63 4.75
C LEU A 97 -13.95 0.56 4.17
N ASN A 98 -15.26 0.69 4.40
CA ASN A 98 -16.23 -0.25 3.84
C ASN A 98 -16.31 -0.16 2.31
N ASN A 99 -15.90 0.95 1.70
CA ASN A 99 -15.89 1.12 0.25
C ASN A 99 -14.90 0.18 -0.44
N TYR A 100 -13.93 -0.36 0.29
CA TYR A 100 -12.95 -1.29 -0.25
C TYR A 100 -13.41 -2.76 -0.23
N LYS A 101 -14.49 -3.05 0.49
CA LYS A 101 -15.09 -4.38 0.50
C LYS A 101 -15.62 -4.72 -0.90
N ASN A 102 -15.41 -5.95 -1.33
CA ASN A 102 -15.86 -6.45 -2.63
C ASN A 102 -15.22 -5.75 -3.85
N GLN A 103 -14.18 -4.97 -3.64
CA GLN A 103 -13.41 -4.38 -4.73
C GLN A 103 -12.43 -5.42 -5.30
N SER A 104 -12.17 -5.31 -6.60
CA SER A 104 -11.25 -6.24 -7.27
C SER A 104 -9.79 -5.92 -6.94
N LEU A 105 -9.12 -6.87 -6.29
CA LEU A 105 -7.70 -6.77 -6.01
C LEU A 105 -6.87 -6.73 -7.31
N ILE A 106 -7.28 -7.51 -8.30
CA ILE A 106 -6.58 -7.56 -9.59
C ILE A 106 -6.64 -6.20 -10.29
N ASN A 107 -7.83 -5.57 -10.33
CA ASN A 107 -7.97 -4.25 -10.95
C ASN A 107 -7.19 -3.18 -10.19
N ALA A 108 -7.22 -3.22 -8.87
CA ALA A 108 -6.46 -2.28 -8.04
C ALA A 108 -4.95 -2.45 -8.25
N TYR A 109 -4.48 -3.70 -8.36
CA TYR A 109 -3.08 -4.00 -8.65
C TYR A 109 -2.67 -3.47 -10.03
N ASN A 110 -3.46 -3.71 -11.05
CA ASN A 110 -3.15 -3.25 -12.41
C ASN A 110 -3.06 -1.72 -12.47
N ASN A 111 -3.97 -1.03 -11.82
CA ASN A 111 -3.93 0.44 -11.74
C ASN A 111 -2.71 0.93 -10.96
N PHE A 112 -2.36 0.25 -9.88
CA PHE A 112 -1.16 0.54 -9.09
C PHE A 112 0.11 0.40 -9.95
N VAL A 113 0.25 -0.69 -10.70
CA VAL A 113 1.42 -0.91 -11.56
C VAL A 113 1.59 0.25 -12.54
N ASN A 114 0.49 0.70 -13.16
CA ASN A 114 0.54 1.77 -14.15
C ASN A 114 1.10 3.08 -13.60
N VAL A 115 0.75 3.44 -12.37
CA VAL A 115 1.22 4.71 -11.78
C VAL A 115 2.58 4.56 -11.09
N TYR A 116 2.91 3.36 -10.61
CA TYR A 116 4.15 3.12 -9.88
C TYR A 116 5.35 2.94 -10.81
N THR A 117 5.10 2.59 -12.07
CA THR A 117 6.17 2.40 -13.09
C THR A 117 6.55 3.68 -13.80
N VAL A 118 6.02 4.84 -13.42
CA VAL A 118 6.35 6.10 -14.08
C VAL A 118 7.86 6.36 -13.99
N ARG A 119 8.49 6.47 -15.16
CA ARG A 119 9.91 6.76 -15.27
C ARG A 119 10.15 8.26 -15.21
N GLY A 120 11.08 8.67 -14.35
CA GLY A 120 11.49 10.06 -14.23
C GLY A 120 12.77 10.37 -15.00
N ASN A 121 13.35 11.55 -14.70
CA ASN A 121 14.64 11.96 -15.23
C ASN A 121 15.80 11.17 -14.58
N HIS A 122 17.05 11.48 -14.94
CA HIS A 122 18.24 10.79 -14.44
C HIS A 122 18.31 10.68 -12.90
N LYS A 123 17.86 11.71 -12.18
CA LYS A 123 17.86 11.69 -10.70
C LYS A 123 16.95 10.61 -10.14
N LEU A 124 15.95 10.20 -10.92
CA LEU A 124 14.94 9.21 -10.50
C LEU A 124 15.18 7.83 -11.11
N MET A 125 16.24 7.64 -11.90
CA MET A 125 16.51 6.34 -12.54
C MET A 125 16.78 5.24 -11.53
N ALA A 126 17.58 5.51 -10.50
CA ALA A 126 17.86 4.53 -9.45
C ALA A 126 16.57 4.13 -8.70
N ASP A 127 15.70 5.12 -8.39
CA ASP A 127 14.43 4.87 -7.74
C ASP A 127 13.47 4.12 -8.66
N SER A 128 13.49 4.45 -9.97
CA SER A 128 12.71 3.74 -10.98
C SER A 128 13.11 2.27 -11.05
N PHE A 129 14.41 2.00 -11.01
CA PHE A 129 14.93 0.63 -11.01
C PHE A 129 14.52 -0.12 -9.73
N ALA A 130 14.60 0.54 -8.57
CA ALA A 130 14.14 -0.03 -7.30
C ALA A 130 12.64 -0.32 -7.32
N ARG A 131 11.83 0.54 -7.95
CA ARG A 131 10.39 0.29 -8.11
C ARG A 131 10.13 -0.94 -9.00
N ASP A 132 10.89 -1.11 -10.06
CA ASP A 132 10.76 -2.30 -10.93
C ASP A 132 11.02 -3.59 -10.14
N ILE A 133 12.02 -3.60 -9.27
CA ILE A 133 12.32 -4.72 -8.38
C ILE A 133 11.15 -4.96 -7.42
N THR A 134 10.65 -3.90 -6.79
CA THR A 134 9.52 -3.98 -5.85
C THR A 134 8.28 -4.52 -6.55
N LEU A 135 7.99 -4.12 -7.79
CA LEU A 135 6.86 -4.64 -8.56
C LEU A 135 6.99 -6.13 -8.85
N LYS A 136 8.19 -6.60 -9.19
CA LYS A 136 8.42 -8.03 -9.38
C LYS A 136 8.18 -8.80 -8.09
N GLN A 137 8.64 -8.28 -6.98
CA GLN A 137 8.40 -8.88 -5.66
C GLN A 137 6.91 -8.90 -5.33
N CYS A 138 6.20 -7.81 -5.61
CA CYS A 138 4.76 -7.69 -5.37
C CYS A 138 3.99 -8.73 -6.20
N LYS A 139 4.28 -8.83 -7.48
CA LYS A 139 3.64 -9.80 -8.37
C LYS A 139 3.88 -11.23 -7.89
N SER A 140 5.14 -11.56 -7.59
CA SER A 140 5.52 -12.88 -7.09
C SER A 140 4.81 -13.20 -5.77
N PHE A 141 4.75 -12.24 -4.86
CA PHE A 141 4.07 -12.38 -3.58
C PHE A 141 2.59 -12.71 -3.77
N LEU A 142 1.89 -11.95 -4.62
CA LEU A 142 0.46 -12.15 -4.85
C LEU A 142 0.17 -13.51 -5.51
N LEU A 143 0.99 -13.90 -6.49
CA LEU A 143 0.83 -15.19 -7.14
C LEU A 143 1.10 -16.36 -6.20
N LYS A 144 2.15 -16.27 -5.40
CA LYS A 144 2.54 -17.32 -4.47
C LYS A 144 1.55 -17.48 -3.32
N ASN A 145 0.96 -16.38 -2.87
CA ASN A 145 0.12 -16.35 -1.66
C ASN A 145 -1.36 -16.13 -1.97
N ARG A 146 -1.77 -16.33 -3.22
CA ARG A 146 -3.15 -16.04 -3.66
C ARG A 146 -4.23 -16.74 -2.83
N ILE A 147 -3.91 -17.90 -2.25
CA ILE A 147 -4.87 -18.67 -1.44
C ILE A 147 -5.25 -17.95 -0.14
N PHE A 148 -4.43 -17.01 0.31
CA PHE A 148 -4.68 -16.25 1.54
C PHE A 148 -5.55 -15.01 1.31
N PHE A 149 -5.85 -14.69 0.04
CA PHE A 149 -6.59 -13.49 -0.34
C PHE A 149 -7.91 -13.85 -1.02
N ASN A 150 -8.92 -13.00 -0.79
CA ASN A 150 -10.16 -13.03 -1.58
C ASN A 150 -9.88 -12.31 -2.91
N ILE A 151 -9.75 -13.06 -3.99
CA ILE A 151 -9.45 -12.50 -5.31
C ILE A 151 -10.74 -12.51 -6.15
N ASN A 152 -11.15 -11.30 -6.54
CA ASN A 152 -12.31 -11.07 -7.39
C ASN A 152 -11.86 -10.56 -8.76
#